data_21fc4e5a50ba75e11fda849af87dd2a3
#
_entry.id   21fc4e5a50ba75e11fda849af87dd2a3
#
_cell.length_a   1.000
_cell.length_b   1.000
_cell.length_c   1.000
_cell.angle_alpha   90.00
_cell.angle_beta   90.00
_cell.angle_gamma   90.00
#
_symmetry.space_group_name_H-M   'P 1'
#
loop_
_entity.id
_entity.type
_entity.pdbx_description
1 polymer ?
#
loop_
_entity_poly.entity_id
_entity_poly.type
_entity_poly.pdbx_seq_one_letter_code
_entity_poly.pdbx_strand_id
1 'polypeptide(L)'
;MFPVGQFAEILELNKCSFLSLDQDVLDPALLRPGRFDLTIDVPHPNKKGRKEILQHYFDKVKHEKTIDVEKLASISSGLNGSQLENIVNQAAIRAVRQKHTTVDTRLIYLKIVCYI
;
A
#
# COMPACT_ATOMS: atom_id res chain seq x y z
N MET A 1 18.74 1.38 -6.41
CA MET A 1 17.74 2.08 -5.56
C MET A 1 18.29 2.13 -4.14
N PHE A 2 18.54 3.30 -3.63
CA PHE A 2 19.07 3.46 -2.26
C PHE A 2 17.92 3.25 -1.25
N PRO A 3 18.15 2.46 -0.17
CA PRO A 3 17.18 2.35 0.91
C PRO A 3 16.91 3.73 1.53
N VAL A 4 15.68 4.03 1.85
CA VAL A 4 15.27 5.32 2.41
C VAL A 4 16.06 5.67 3.68
N GLY A 5 16.49 4.67 4.47
CA GLY A 5 17.31 4.86 5.66
C GLY A 5 18.71 5.41 5.39
N GLN A 6 19.36 4.99 4.30
CA GLN A 6 20.67 5.54 3.92
C GLN A 6 20.58 6.99 3.44
N PHE A 7 19.49 7.37 2.82
CA PHE A 7 19.23 8.75 2.41
C PHE A 7 19.09 9.68 3.62
N ALA A 8 18.41 9.21 4.66
CA ALA A 8 18.26 9.97 5.90
C ALA A 8 19.59 10.23 6.61
N GLU A 9 20.52 9.27 6.61
CA GLU A 9 21.85 9.43 7.18
C GLU A 9 22.73 10.42 6.40
N ILE A 10 22.65 10.40 5.06
CA ILE A 10 23.40 11.33 4.20
C ILE A 10 22.85 12.76 4.32
N LEU A 11 21.56 12.91 4.57
CA LEU A 11 20.87 14.19 4.65
C LEU A 11 20.67 14.69 6.09
N GLU A 12 21.48 14.24 7.03
CA GLU A 12 21.37 14.65 8.45
C GLU A 12 21.31 16.17 8.67
N LEU A 13 21.83 16.96 7.74
CA LEU A 13 21.81 18.42 7.79
C LEU A 13 20.51 19.05 7.26
N ASN A 14 19.71 18.31 6.48
CA ASN A 14 18.44 18.78 5.92
C ASN A 14 17.32 17.79 6.21
N LYS A 15 16.82 17.81 7.44
CA LYS A 15 15.79 16.89 7.94
C LYS A 15 14.38 17.19 7.42
N CYS A 16 14.23 17.80 6.26
CA CYS A 16 12.93 18.12 5.71
C CYS A 16 12.57 17.10 4.64
N SER A 17 11.59 16.25 4.93
CA SER A 17 11.00 15.34 3.95
C SER A 17 9.50 15.58 3.84
N PHE A 18 8.99 15.54 2.62
CA PHE A 18 7.58 15.72 2.32
C PHE A 18 7.09 14.62 1.40
N LEU A 19 5.96 14.00 1.74
CA LEU A 19 5.30 12.99 0.93
C LEU A 19 4.01 13.55 0.34
N SER A 20 3.88 13.51 -0.97
CA SER A 20 2.69 13.91 -1.69
C SER A 20 2.23 12.82 -2.65
N LEU A 21 0.91 12.65 -2.77
CA LEU A 21 0.31 11.72 -3.74
C LEU A 21 0.31 12.31 -5.15
N ASP A 22 0.33 13.62 -5.28
CA ASP A 22 0.30 14.32 -6.56
C ASP A 22 1.30 15.48 -6.56
N GLN A 23 2.32 15.37 -7.40
CA GLN A 23 3.34 16.38 -7.55
C GLN A 23 2.79 17.67 -8.21
N ASP A 24 1.82 17.55 -9.10
CA ASP A 24 1.25 18.68 -9.85
C ASP A 24 0.46 19.65 -8.96
N VAL A 25 -0.01 19.16 -7.80
CA VAL A 25 -0.73 19.96 -6.79
C VAL A 25 0.21 20.80 -5.93
N LEU A 26 1.51 20.48 -5.91
CA LEU A 26 2.48 21.22 -5.11
C LEU A 26 2.78 22.59 -5.73
N ASP A 27 2.90 23.60 -4.85
CA ASP A 27 3.37 24.92 -5.28
C ASP A 27 4.77 24.80 -5.91
N PRO A 28 4.98 25.31 -7.14
CA PRO A 28 6.30 25.30 -7.79
C PRO A 28 7.41 25.95 -6.95
N ALA A 29 7.08 26.86 -6.05
CA ALA A 29 8.03 27.46 -5.11
C ALA A 29 8.65 26.46 -4.14
N LEU A 30 7.98 25.36 -3.80
CA LEU A 30 8.51 24.30 -2.94
C LEU A 30 9.58 23.45 -3.63
N LEU A 31 9.53 23.37 -4.96
CA LEU A 31 10.43 22.55 -5.76
C LEU A 31 11.69 23.30 -6.24
N ARG A 32 11.88 24.55 -5.83
CA ARG A 32 13.07 25.35 -6.17
C ARG A 32 14.32 24.82 -5.47
N PRO A 33 15.53 24.98 -6.07
CA PRO A 33 16.78 24.64 -5.43
C PRO A 33 16.94 25.26 -4.03
N GLY A 34 17.47 24.48 -3.10
CA GLY A 34 17.58 24.87 -1.69
C GLY A 34 16.35 24.60 -0.84
N ARG A 35 15.27 24.10 -1.42
CA ARG A 35 14.04 23.65 -0.75
C ARG A 35 13.88 22.16 -0.97
N PHE A 36 12.75 21.69 -1.54
CA PHE A 36 12.59 20.29 -1.97
C PHE A 36 13.15 20.13 -3.39
N ASP A 37 14.45 19.99 -3.51
CA ASP A 37 15.15 19.90 -4.79
C ASP A 37 15.34 18.47 -5.31
N LEU A 38 15.19 17.47 -4.44
CA LEU A 38 15.22 16.06 -4.81
C LEU A 38 13.81 15.47 -4.84
N THR A 39 13.40 15.02 -6.01
CA THR A 39 12.13 14.34 -6.21
C THR A 39 12.36 12.87 -6.46
N ILE A 40 11.76 12.01 -5.64
CA ILE A 40 11.76 10.57 -5.81
C ILE A 40 10.35 10.14 -6.15
N ASP A 41 10.19 9.51 -7.32
CA ASP A 41 8.91 8.99 -7.78
C ASP A 41 8.73 7.56 -7.27
N VAL A 42 7.61 7.31 -6.59
CA VAL A 42 7.25 5.97 -6.09
C VAL A 42 6.06 5.47 -6.91
N PRO A 43 6.30 4.58 -7.88
CA PRO A 43 5.25 4.06 -8.73
C PRO A 43 4.32 3.10 -7.99
N HIS A 44 3.18 2.81 -8.60
CA HIS A 44 2.28 1.77 -8.12
C HIS A 44 3.01 0.41 -8.04
N PRO A 45 2.70 -0.43 -7.03
CA PRO A 45 3.34 -1.73 -6.90
C PRO A 45 2.98 -2.65 -8.08
N ASN A 46 3.96 -3.43 -8.51
CA ASN A 46 3.74 -4.50 -9.48
C ASN A 46 3.05 -5.70 -8.81
N LYS A 47 2.75 -6.76 -9.59
CA LYS A 47 2.11 -7.97 -9.06
C LYS A 47 2.86 -8.56 -7.86
N LYS A 48 4.20 -8.63 -7.93
CA LYS A 48 5.03 -9.15 -6.84
C LYS A 48 4.95 -8.28 -5.60
N GLY A 49 5.05 -6.96 -5.77
CA GLY A 49 4.90 -6.00 -4.66
C GLY A 49 3.51 -6.07 -4.02
N ARG A 50 2.44 -6.20 -4.80
CA ARG A 50 1.08 -6.39 -4.27
C ARG A 50 0.94 -7.68 -3.48
N LYS A 51 1.56 -8.77 -3.94
CA LYS A 51 1.59 -10.04 -3.21
C LYS A 51 2.25 -9.88 -1.85
N GLU A 52 3.40 -9.23 -1.79
CA GLU A 52 4.14 -8.97 -0.54
C GLU A 52 3.34 -8.08 0.42
N ILE A 53 2.69 -7.05 -0.10
CA ILE A 53 1.82 -6.16 0.69
C ILE A 53 0.63 -6.93 1.27
N LEU A 54 -0.07 -7.70 0.45
CA LEU A 54 -1.19 -8.52 0.90
C LEU A 54 -0.76 -9.54 1.95
N GLN A 55 0.37 -10.22 1.73
CA GLN A 55 0.93 -11.16 2.68
C GLN A 55 1.19 -10.49 4.04
N HIS A 56 1.80 -9.32 4.04
CA HIS A 56 2.08 -8.56 5.26
C HIS A 56 0.80 -8.21 6.04
N TYR A 57 -0.27 -7.83 5.36
CA TYR A 57 -1.54 -7.51 6.03
C TYR A 57 -2.28 -8.76 6.47
N PHE A 58 -2.23 -9.85 5.71
CA PHE A 58 -2.81 -11.12 6.13
C PHE A 58 -2.12 -11.71 7.36
N ASP A 59 -0.82 -11.54 7.52
CA ASP A 59 -0.09 -11.98 8.70
C ASP A 59 -0.59 -11.32 10.00
N LYS A 60 -1.20 -10.13 9.88
CA LYS A 60 -1.78 -9.40 11.02
C LYS A 60 -3.23 -9.80 11.35
N VAL A 61 -3.90 -10.50 10.45
CA VAL A 61 -5.31 -10.86 10.56
C VAL A 61 -5.48 -12.37 10.53
N LYS A 62 -6.38 -12.89 11.36
CA LYS A 62 -6.74 -14.30 11.28
C LYS A 62 -7.48 -14.57 9.98
N HIS A 63 -6.87 -15.34 9.11
CA HIS A 63 -7.39 -15.69 7.80
C HIS A 63 -7.38 -17.19 7.57
N GLU A 64 -8.16 -17.66 6.60
CA GLU A 64 -8.13 -19.06 6.18
C GLU A 64 -6.82 -19.40 5.48
N LYS A 65 -6.29 -20.57 5.74
CA LYS A 65 -5.06 -21.07 5.08
C LYS A 65 -5.23 -21.32 3.58
N THR A 66 -6.46 -21.37 3.11
CA THR A 66 -6.82 -21.60 1.70
C THR A 66 -6.75 -20.36 0.84
N ILE A 67 -6.45 -19.18 1.42
CA ILE A 67 -6.38 -17.93 0.67
C ILE A 67 -5.17 -17.95 -0.27
N ASP A 68 -5.45 -17.86 -1.56
CA ASP A 68 -4.42 -17.76 -2.59
C ASP A 68 -4.06 -16.29 -2.83
N VAL A 69 -3.03 -15.82 -2.13
CA VAL A 69 -2.54 -14.43 -2.22
C VAL A 69 -2.08 -14.07 -3.63
N GLU A 70 -1.60 -15.04 -4.38
CA GLU A 70 -1.14 -14.81 -5.75
C GLU A 70 -2.27 -14.47 -6.72
N LYS A 71 -3.39 -15.17 -6.59
CA LYS A 71 -4.62 -14.85 -7.35
C LYS A 71 -5.15 -13.47 -6.97
N LEU A 72 -5.17 -13.15 -5.69
CA LEU A 72 -5.60 -11.83 -5.20
C LEU A 72 -4.71 -10.71 -5.75
N ALA A 73 -3.40 -10.91 -5.77
CA ALA A 73 -2.47 -9.96 -6.37
C ALA A 73 -2.68 -9.77 -7.88
N SER A 74 -3.11 -10.82 -8.58
CA SER A 74 -3.41 -10.74 -10.02
C SER A 74 -4.65 -9.90 -10.31
N ILE A 75 -5.71 -10.08 -9.53
CA ILE A 75 -6.98 -9.34 -9.72
C ILE A 75 -6.92 -7.91 -9.19
N SER A 76 -6.05 -7.61 -8.27
CA SER A 76 -5.88 -6.28 -7.68
C SER A 76 -4.97 -5.35 -8.51
N SER A 77 -4.96 -5.53 -9.83
CA SER A 77 -4.17 -4.70 -10.73
C SER A 77 -4.53 -3.21 -10.61
N GLY A 78 -3.52 -2.35 -10.54
CA GLY A 78 -3.72 -0.90 -10.44
C GLY A 78 -4.00 -0.38 -9.03
N LEU A 79 -4.12 -1.23 -8.03
CA LEU A 79 -4.34 -0.81 -6.65
C LEU A 79 -3.01 -0.47 -5.96
N ASN A 80 -3.03 0.57 -5.15
CA ASN A 80 -1.89 0.96 -4.31
C ASN A 80 -1.93 0.26 -2.93
N GLY A 81 -0.86 0.46 -2.13
CA GLY A 81 -0.75 -0.16 -0.81
C GLY A 81 -1.88 0.20 0.15
N SER A 82 -2.33 1.47 0.17
CA SER A 82 -3.44 1.94 1.01
C SER A 82 -4.76 1.28 0.65
N GLN A 83 -5.02 1.11 -0.63
CA GLN A 83 -6.24 0.45 -1.11
C GLN A 83 -6.25 -1.03 -0.75
N LEU A 84 -5.10 -1.71 -0.87
CA LEU A 84 -4.95 -3.12 -0.47
C LEU A 84 -5.14 -3.29 1.03
N GLU A 85 -4.58 -2.41 1.85
CA GLU A 85 -4.80 -2.38 3.30
C GLU A 85 -6.28 -2.23 3.63
N ASN A 86 -6.94 -1.26 3.01
CA ASN A 86 -8.36 -1.01 3.23
C ASN A 86 -9.24 -2.21 2.86
N ILE A 87 -8.92 -2.91 1.78
CA ILE A 87 -9.62 -4.13 1.36
C ILE A 87 -9.53 -5.21 2.45
N VAL A 88 -8.33 -5.45 2.97
CA VAL A 88 -8.11 -6.45 4.03
C VAL A 88 -8.83 -6.05 5.32
N ASN A 89 -8.76 -4.79 5.71
CA ASN A 89 -9.45 -4.28 6.90
C ASN A 89 -10.97 -4.39 6.78
N GLN A 90 -11.54 -4.01 5.66
CA GLN A 90 -12.98 -4.13 5.44
C GLN A 90 -13.45 -5.58 5.37
N ALA A 91 -12.65 -6.48 4.79
CA ALA A 91 -12.94 -7.90 4.80
C ALA A 91 -12.95 -8.46 6.23
N ALA A 92 -11.99 -8.04 7.06
CA ALA A 92 -11.92 -8.43 8.47
C ALA A 92 -13.14 -7.92 9.27
N ILE A 93 -13.52 -6.66 9.10
CA ILE A 93 -14.72 -6.08 9.75
C ILE A 93 -15.98 -6.84 9.33
N ARG A 94 -16.10 -7.17 8.07
CA ARG A 94 -17.28 -7.91 7.56
C ARG A 94 -17.32 -9.33 8.11
N ALA A 95 -16.17 -10.00 8.21
CA ALA A 95 -16.08 -11.32 8.84
C ALA A 95 -16.59 -11.28 10.29
N VAL A 96 -16.17 -10.29 11.07
CA VAL A 96 -16.63 -10.12 12.46
C VAL A 96 -18.15 -9.87 12.52
N ARG A 97 -18.70 -9.05 11.63
CA ARG A 97 -20.15 -8.78 11.57
C ARG A 97 -20.97 -10.04 11.24
N GLN A 98 -20.41 -10.92 10.42
CA GLN A 98 -21.04 -12.20 10.07
C GLN A 98 -20.74 -13.31 11.08
N LYS A 99 -20.09 -12.99 12.20
CA LYS A 99 -19.69 -13.92 13.25
C LYS A 99 -18.75 -15.03 12.75
N HIS A 100 -17.97 -14.77 11.71
CA HIS A 100 -16.89 -15.65 11.28
C HIS A 100 -15.65 -15.38 12.14
N THR A 101 -14.92 -16.44 12.45
CA THR A 101 -13.68 -16.35 13.23
C THR A 101 -12.45 -16.03 12.37
N THR A 102 -12.57 -16.18 11.06
CA THR A 102 -11.50 -15.98 10.07
C THR A 102 -12.02 -15.21 8.85
N VAL A 103 -11.11 -14.54 8.17
CA VAL A 103 -11.42 -13.85 6.91
C VAL A 103 -11.51 -14.89 5.80
N ASP A 104 -12.66 -14.91 5.12
CA ASP A 104 -12.92 -15.81 3.98
C ASP A 104 -12.43 -15.15 2.68
N THR A 105 -11.93 -15.96 1.78
CA THR A 105 -11.52 -15.57 0.43
C THR A 105 -12.63 -14.81 -0.33
N ARG A 106 -13.88 -15.24 -0.19
CA ARG A 106 -15.04 -14.60 -0.83
C ARG A 106 -15.23 -13.15 -0.44
N LEU A 107 -15.01 -12.82 0.83
CA LEU A 107 -15.15 -11.46 1.34
C LEU A 107 -14.12 -10.51 0.71
N ILE A 108 -12.91 -11.01 0.50
CA ILE A 108 -11.83 -10.26 -0.13
C ILE A 108 -12.10 -10.05 -1.60
N TYR A 109 -12.53 -11.08 -2.32
CA TYR A 109 -12.92 -11.00 -3.73
C TYR A 109 -14.00 -9.94 -3.96
N LEU A 110 -15.05 -9.98 -3.15
CA LEU A 110 -16.14 -9.00 -3.23
C LEU A 110 -15.65 -7.56 -3.05
N LYS A 111 -14.69 -7.36 -2.15
CA LYS A 111 -14.12 -6.03 -1.91
C LYS A 111 -13.22 -5.56 -3.04
N ILE A 112 -12.41 -6.43 -3.60
CA ILE A 112 -11.57 -6.10 -4.77
C ILE A 112 -12.46 -5.73 -5.95
N VAL A 113 -13.49 -6.51 -6.22
CA VAL A 113 -14.44 -6.22 -7.32
C VAL A 113 -15.16 -4.89 -7.12
N CYS A 114 -15.47 -4.51 -5.89
CA CYS A 114 -16.06 -3.20 -5.61
C CYS A 114 -15.10 -2.03 -5.85
N TYR A 115 -13.78 -2.25 -5.82
CA TYR A 115 -12.79 -1.23 -6.13
C TYR A 115 -12.51 -1.06 -7.62
N ILE A 116 -12.75 -2.09 -8.38
CA ILE A 116 -12.58 -2.07 -9.83
C ILE A 116 -13.90 -1.63 -10.48
#